data_22e6e4f6c5093f8ce5b0f93a5a8e19fd
#
_entry.id   22e6e4f6c5093f8ce5b0f93a5a8e19fd
#
_cell.length_a   1.000
_cell.length_b   1.000
_cell.length_c   1.000
_cell.angle_alpha   90.00
_cell.angle_beta   90.00
_cell.angle_gamma   90.00
#
_symmetry.space_group_name_H-M   'P 1'
#
loop_
_entity.id
_entity.type
_entity.pdbx_description
1 polymer ?
#
loop_
_entity_poly.entity_id
_entity_poly.type
_entity_poly.pdbx_seq_one_letter_code
_entity_poly.pdbx_strand_id
1 'polypeptide(L)'
;MLSLKVGGMSESSGDAFTRKKIVNVASILVRQSGSQDVELSDVAKGANIDLTTVEHFFESRTQLIAEAQMANYFAMVEAHHLVLARIEVAVAEEDEVAFWAGIEENMEMAWQSGQIDNKWGIVNLLQDVWNDPFSQRHFCDLLDIQFDRWITVVENGQALGWMDNELDAKALTAVIWSASVGQVITAGSTFLNLSPREVRDFYLKIVRGREKLEPSTT
;
A
#
# COMPACT_ATOMS: atom_id res chain seq x y z
N MET A 1 -18.91 -14.55 -5.80
CA MET A 1 -19.73 -13.63 -6.60
C MET A 1 -20.65 -12.87 -5.65
N LEU A 2 -20.13 -11.83 -5.00
CA LEU A 2 -20.87 -10.99 -4.06
C LEU A 2 -21.10 -9.64 -4.73
N SER A 3 -22.33 -9.42 -5.16
CA SER A 3 -22.81 -8.14 -5.71
C SER A 3 -23.06 -7.21 -4.54
N LEU A 4 -22.14 -6.30 -4.28
CA LEU A 4 -22.34 -5.16 -3.37
C LEU A 4 -23.28 -4.17 -4.07
N LYS A 5 -24.56 -4.17 -3.66
CA LYS A 5 -25.48 -3.07 -3.92
C LYS A 5 -25.08 -1.88 -3.07
N VAL A 6 -24.23 -1.02 -3.62
CA VAL A 6 -24.10 0.36 -3.15
C VAL A 6 -25.30 1.11 -3.74
N GLY A 7 -26.21 1.58 -2.88
CA GLY A 7 -27.28 2.46 -3.28
C GLY A 7 -26.72 3.82 -3.65
N GLY A 8 -26.63 4.11 -4.94
CA GLY A 8 -26.27 5.37 -5.53
C GLY A 8 -26.46 5.26 -7.03
N MET A 9 -27.07 6.25 -7.65
CA MET A 9 -27.34 6.37 -9.08
C MET A 9 -26.18 5.77 -9.89
N SER A 10 -26.49 4.95 -10.90
CA SER A 10 -25.47 4.40 -11.79
C SER A 10 -24.77 5.58 -12.47
N GLU A 11 -23.53 5.84 -12.06
CA GLU A 11 -22.68 6.81 -12.75
C GLU A 11 -22.63 6.46 -14.23
N SER A 12 -22.86 7.46 -15.08
CA SER A 12 -22.67 7.24 -16.51
C SER A 12 -21.19 6.99 -16.77
N SER A 13 -20.86 6.27 -17.85
CA SER A 13 -19.46 6.08 -18.28
C SER A 13 -18.70 7.42 -18.43
N GLY A 14 -19.41 8.50 -18.79
CA GLY A 14 -18.85 9.84 -18.87
C GLY A 14 -18.54 10.46 -17.51
N ASP A 15 -19.39 10.21 -16.51
CA ASP A 15 -19.19 10.73 -15.15
C ASP A 15 -18.00 10.05 -14.48
N ALA A 16 -17.88 8.73 -14.59
CA ALA A 16 -16.73 7.99 -14.08
C ALA A 16 -15.41 8.45 -14.72
N PHE A 17 -15.41 8.73 -16.03
CA PHE A 17 -14.24 9.27 -16.73
C PHE A 17 -13.88 10.66 -16.21
N THR A 18 -14.88 11.55 -16.04
CA THR A 18 -14.68 12.91 -15.55
C THR A 18 -14.18 12.91 -14.11
N ARG A 19 -14.77 12.10 -13.24
CA ARG A 19 -14.33 11.93 -11.84
C ARG A 19 -12.86 11.46 -11.77
N LYS A 20 -12.50 10.44 -12.53
CA LYS A 20 -11.12 9.95 -12.61
C LYS A 20 -10.14 11.03 -13.09
N LYS A 21 -10.53 11.85 -14.07
CA LYS A 21 -9.73 12.99 -14.56
C LYS A 21 -9.46 14.00 -13.45
N ILE A 22 -10.49 14.36 -12.67
CA ILE A 22 -10.38 15.30 -11.54
C ILE A 22 -9.39 14.75 -10.51
N VAL A 23 -9.55 13.48 -10.07
CA VAL A 23 -8.66 12.84 -9.10
C VAL A 23 -7.22 12.79 -9.61
N ASN A 24 -7.00 12.46 -10.88
CA ASN A 24 -5.66 12.43 -11.48
C ASN A 24 -4.97 13.80 -11.44
N VAL A 25 -5.70 14.87 -11.79
CA VAL A 25 -5.14 16.24 -11.70
C VAL A 25 -4.83 16.61 -10.26
N ALA A 26 -5.78 16.37 -9.35
CA ALA A 26 -5.57 16.63 -7.93
C ALA A 26 -4.36 15.85 -7.38
N SER A 27 -4.18 14.58 -7.75
CA SER A 27 -3.06 13.74 -7.33
C SER A 27 -1.70 14.29 -7.80
N ILE A 28 -1.64 14.84 -9.01
CA ILE A 28 -0.44 15.51 -9.53
C ILE A 28 -0.13 16.78 -8.74
N LEU A 29 -1.14 17.63 -8.52
CA LEU A 29 -0.98 18.89 -7.79
C LEU A 29 -0.55 18.64 -6.34
N VAL A 30 -1.17 17.65 -5.66
CA VAL A 30 -0.80 17.26 -4.30
C VAL A 30 0.65 16.81 -4.20
N ARG A 31 1.16 16.06 -5.19
CA ARG A 31 2.59 15.67 -5.22
C ARG A 31 3.54 16.84 -5.47
N GLN A 32 3.09 17.86 -6.22
CA GLN A 32 3.92 19.01 -6.58
C GLN A 32 3.99 20.06 -5.49
N SER A 33 2.88 20.32 -4.82
CA SER A 33 2.72 21.47 -3.91
C SER A 33 2.39 21.07 -2.47
N GLY A 34 2.05 19.80 -2.23
CA GLY A 34 1.50 19.35 -0.96
C GLY A 34 -0.03 19.51 -0.87
N SER A 35 -0.67 18.70 -0.02
CA SER A 35 -2.13 18.68 0.11
C SER A 35 -2.72 19.99 0.62
N GLN A 36 -1.97 20.75 1.41
CA GLN A 36 -2.43 22.00 2.03
C GLN A 36 -2.61 23.14 1.02
N ASP A 37 -1.84 23.14 -0.06
CA ASP A 37 -1.77 24.23 -1.05
C ASP A 37 -2.67 24.02 -2.27
N VAL A 38 -3.36 22.88 -2.39
CA VAL A 38 -4.22 22.57 -3.55
C VAL A 38 -5.65 23.00 -3.29
N GLU A 39 -6.19 23.89 -4.11
CA GLU A 39 -7.57 24.34 -4.07
C GLU A 39 -8.41 23.70 -5.20
N LEU A 40 -9.76 23.62 -5.01
CA LEU A 40 -10.67 23.07 -6.03
C LEU A 40 -10.57 23.84 -7.36
N SER A 41 -10.33 25.15 -7.30
CA SER A 41 -10.14 26.00 -8.48
C SER A 41 -8.89 25.64 -9.29
N ASP A 42 -7.80 25.21 -8.62
CA ASP A 42 -6.58 24.79 -9.29
C ASP A 42 -6.79 23.47 -10.02
N VAL A 43 -7.53 22.55 -9.38
CA VAL A 43 -7.91 21.27 -9.97
C VAL A 43 -8.83 21.47 -11.18
N ALA A 44 -9.83 22.34 -11.08
CA ALA A 44 -10.74 22.69 -12.18
C ALA A 44 -9.95 23.24 -13.38
N LYS A 45 -9.04 24.18 -13.12
CA LYS A 45 -8.14 24.75 -14.15
C LYS A 45 -7.24 23.70 -14.78
N GLY A 46 -6.58 22.87 -13.96
CA GLY A 46 -5.71 21.79 -14.43
C GLY A 46 -6.45 20.72 -15.24
N ALA A 47 -7.68 20.43 -14.85
CA ALA A 47 -8.55 19.48 -15.56
C ALA A 47 -9.26 20.11 -16.79
N ASN A 48 -9.14 21.42 -17.02
CA ASN A 48 -9.86 22.16 -18.05
C ASN A 48 -11.38 21.89 -18.02
N ILE A 49 -11.97 22.12 -16.85
CA ILE A 49 -13.42 22.02 -16.58
C ILE A 49 -13.85 23.15 -15.65
N ASP A 50 -15.15 23.38 -15.55
CA ASP A 50 -15.68 24.39 -14.63
C ASP A 50 -15.58 23.94 -13.17
N LEU A 51 -15.38 24.89 -12.26
CA LEU A 51 -15.34 24.63 -10.81
C LEU A 51 -16.61 23.94 -10.32
N THR A 52 -17.77 24.33 -10.84
CA THR A 52 -19.07 23.71 -10.53
C THR A 52 -19.12 22.23 -10.89
N THR A 53 -18.37 21.81 -11.91
CA THR A 53 -18.23 20.39 -12.24
C THR A 53 -17.44 19.64 -11.18
N VAL A 54 -16.36 20.22 -10.64
CA VAL A 54 -15.60 19.63 -9.52
C VAL A 54 -16.48 19.49 -8.29
N GLU A 55 -17.22 20.56 -7.93
CA GLU A 55 -18.15 20.61 -6.79
C GLU A 55 -19.33 19.64 -6.94
N HIS A 56 -19.70 19.28 -8.17
CA HIS A 56 -20.69 18.24 -8.41
C HIS A 56 -20.20 16.84 -8.04
N PHE A 57 -18.92 16.53 -8.28
CA PHE A 57 -18.34 15.22 -8.01
C PHE A 57 -17.79 15.04 -6.59
N PHE A 58 -17.46 16.13 -5.92
CA PHE A 58 -16.83 16.12 -4.58
C PHE A 58 -17.54 17.10 -3.65
N GLU A 59 -18.06 16.58 -2.55
CA GLU A 59 -18.80 17.35 -1.55
C GLU A 59 -17.91 18.39 -0.84
N SER A 60 -16.59 18.12 -0.81
CA SER A 60 -15.63 19.01 -0.16
C SER A 60 -14.23 18.87 -0.77
N ARG A 61 -13.40 19.90 -0.54
CA ARG A 61 -11.97 19.86 -0.79
C ARG A 61 -11.31 18.69 -0.06
N THR A 62 -11.67 18.43 1.19
CA THR A 62 -11.14 17.36 2.02
C THR A 62 -11.35 16.00 1.35
N GLN A 63 -12.55 15.73 0.83
CA GLN A 63 -12.84 14.50 0.10
C GLN A 63 -11.95 14.36 -1.14
N LEU A 64 -11.85 15.40 -1.98
CA LEU A 64 -11.03 15.36 -3.17
C LEU A 64 -9.54 15.11 -2.85
N ILE A 65 -9.01 15.78 -1.83
CA ILE A 65 -7.62 15.60 -1.40
C ILE A 65 -7.38 14.19 -0.88
N ALA A 66 -8.29 13.65 -0.06
CA ALA A 66 -8.17 12.27 0.43
C ALA A 66 -8.15 11.25 -0.72
N GLU A 67 -9.02 11.40 -1.72
CA GLU A 67 -9.02 10.53 -2.90
C GLU A 67 -7.78 10.70 -3.79
N ALA A 68 -7.28 11.92 -3.93
CA ALA A 68 -6.02 12.19 -4.62
C ALA A 68 -4.82 11.52 -3.91
N GLN A 69 -4.78 11.57 -2.59
CA GLN A 69 -3.76 10.90 -1.78
C GLN A 69 -3.87 9.38 -1.87
N MET A 70 -5.09 8.83 -1.85
CA MET A 70 -5.29 7.39 -2.08
C MET A 70 -4.79 6.97 -3.47
N ALA A 71 -5.07 7.75 -4.51
CA ALA A 71 -4.57 7.47 -5.86
C ALA A 71 -3.04 7.48 -5.91
N ASN A 72 -2.38 8.41 -5.22
CA ASN A 72 -0.92 8.46 -5.09
C ASN A 72 -0.37 7.23 -4.35
N TYR A 73 -1.03 6.81 -3.27
CA TYR A 73 -0.66 5.60 -2.51
C TYR A 73 -0.73 4.35 -3.40
N PHE A 74 -1.85 4.14 -4.12
CA PHE A 74 -1.99 2.97 -4.99
C PHE A 74 -0.98 2.95 -6.13
N ALA A 75 -0.68 4.11 -6.72
CA ALA A 75 0.38 4.20 -7.72
C ALA A 75 1.77 3.84 -7.13
N MET A 76 2.03 4.22 -5.89
CA MET A 76 3.28 3.91 -5.19
C MET A 76 3.41 2.40 -4.88
N VAL A 77 2.33 1.75 -4.48
CA VAL A 77 2.35 0.32 -4.10
C VAL A 77 2.11 -0.64 -5.28
N GLU A 78 1.89 -0.13 -6.49
CA GLU A 78 1.62 -0.96 -7.66
C GLU A 78 2.72 -1.99 -7.92
N ALA A 79 3.99 -1.59 -7.80
CA ALA A 79 5.13 -2.49 -7.95
C ALA A 79 5.10 -3.64 -6.91
N HIS A 80 4.72 -3.35 -5.66
CA HIS A 80 4.53 -4.37 -4.63
C HIS A 80 3.39 -5.33 -4.97
N HIS A 81 2.31 -4.85 -5.59
CA HIS A 81 1.20 -5.72 -6.03
C HIS A 81 1.63 -6.68 -7.15
N LEU A 82 2.51 -6.25 -8.06
CA LEU A 82 3.06 -7.12 -9.09
C LEU A 82 3.97 -8.21 -8.51
N VAL A 83 4.78 -7.87 -7.50
CA VAL A 83 5.59 -8.86 -6.79
C VAL A 83 4.70 -9.84 -6.04
N LEU A 84 3.68 -9.35 -5.33
CA LEU A 84 2.71 -10.20 -4.61
C LEU A 84 2.02 -11.19 -5.56
N ALA A 85 1.59 -10.74 -6.75
CA ALA A 85 0.99 -11.63 -7.74
C ALA A 85 1.94 -12.75 -8.19
N ARG A 86 3.25 -12.48 -8.31
CA ARG A 86 4.25 -13.53 -8.62
C ARG A 86 4.44 -14.50 -7.46
N ILE A 87 4.39 -14.03 -6.21
CA ILE A 87 4.44 -14.88 -5.03
C ILE A 87 3.22 -15.81 -4.96
N GLU A 88 2.02 -15.28 -5.26
CA GLU A 88 0.79 -16.08 -5.34
C GLU A 88 0.88 -17.20 -6.40
N VAL A 89 1.49 -16.91 -7.56
CA VAL A 89 1.75 -17.92 -8.60
C VAL A 89 2.76 -18.95 -8.10
N ALA A 90 3.86 -18.54 -7.46
CA ALA A 90 4.86 -19.45 -6.90
C ALA A 90 4.25 -20.41 -5.85
N VAL A 91 3.33 -19.91 -5.02
CA VAL A 91 2.55 -20.75 -4.09
C VAL A 91 1.69 -21.76 -4.84
N ALA A 92 0.96 -21.34 -5.88
CA ALA A 92 0.09 -22.22 -6.66
C ALA A 92 0.85 -23.30 -7.43
N GLU A 93 2.08 -23.02 -7.83
CA GLU A 93 3.00 -23.94 -8.53
C GLU A 93 3.90 -24.73 -7.58
N GLU A 94 3.79 -24.51 -6.27
CA GLU A 94 4.63 -25.10 -5.22
C GLU A 94 6.14 -24.86 -5.45
N ASP A 95 6.49 -23.70 -6.03
CA ASP A 95 7.87 -23.28 -6.29
C ASP A 95 8.44 -22.48 -5.10
N GLU A 96 9.09 -23.19 -4.16
CA GLU A 96 9.71 -22.56 -2.97
C GLU A 96 10.78 -21.53 -3.34
N VAL A 97 11.54 -21.75 -4.42
CA VAL A 97 12.63 -20.84 -4.82
C VAL A 97 12.05 -19.52 -5.32
N ALA A 98 11.04 -19.58 -6.19
CA ALA A 98 10.36 -18.39 -6.69
C ALA A 98 9.60 -17.65 -5.57
N PHE A 99 9.00 -18.39 -4.63
CA PHE A 99 8.35 -17.82 -3.45
C PHE A 99 9.33 -16.95 -2.64
N TRP A 100 10.46 -17.51 -2.22
CA TRP A 100 11.45 -16.78 -1.42
C TRP A 100 12.07 -15.61 -2.18
N ALA A 101 12.35 -15.77 -3.47
CA ALA A 101 12.84 -14.68 -4.31
C ALA A 101 11.85 -13.50 -4.34
N GLY A 102 10.54 -13.78 -4.44
CA GLY A 102 9.50 -12.75 -4.38
C GLY A 102 9.40 -12.07 -3.00
N ILE A 103 9.46 -12.84 -1.92
CA ILE A 103 9.47 -12.30 -0.55
C ILE A 103 10.68 -11.36 -0.34
N GLU A 104 11.88 -11.79 -0.75
CA GLU A 104 13.09 -11.00 -0.63
C GLU A 104 13.01 -9.70 -1.45
N GLU A 105 12.56 -9.79 -2.69
CA GLU A 105 12.35 -8.62 -3.56
C GLU A 105 11.36 -7.61 -2.95
N ASN A 106 10.21 -8.09 -2.43
CA ASN A 106 9.23 -7.22 -1.79
C ASN A 106 9.80 -6.51 -0.56
N MET A 107 10.59 -7.23 0.25
CA MET A 107 11.26 -6.65 1.41
C MET A 107 12.30 -5.61 1.01
N GLU A 108 13.14 -5.90 0.01
CA GLU A 108 14.14 -4.94 -0.48
C GLU A 108 13.48 -3.67 -1.01
N MET A 109 12.40 -3.80 -1.77
CA MET A 109 11.61 -2.65 -2.25
C MET A 109 11.07 -1.81 -1.08
N ALA A 110 10.51 -2.46 -0.04
CA ALA A 110 9.93 -1.79 1.11
C ALA A 110 10.97 -1.02 1.94
N TRP A 111 12.25 -1.45 1.93
CA TRP A 111 13.31 -0.90 2.80
C TRP A 111 14.38 -0.11 2.05
N GLN A 112 14.24 0.12 0.76
CA GLN A 112 15.17 0.97 0.00
C GLN A 112 15.23 2.39 0.58
N SER A 113 16.43 2.96 0.65
CA SER A 113 16.66 4.29 1.21
C SER A 113 15.90 5.42 0.50
N GLY A 114 15.64 5.28 -0.80
CA GLY A 114 14.83 6.22 -1.59
C GLY A 114 13.33 6.19 -1.29
N GLN A 115 12.85 5.28 -0.43
CA GLN A 115 11.42 5.15 -0.09
C GLN A 115 10.97 6.04 1.08
N ILE A 116 11.88 6.76 1.74
CA ILE A 116 11.54 7.61 2.89
C ILE A 116 10.51 8.69 2.51
N ASP A 117 10.69 9.37 1.38
CA ASP A 117 9.74 10.39 0.92
C ASP A 117 8.37 9.78 0.61
N ASN A 118 8.35 8.58 0.02
CA ASN A 118 7.11 7.82 -0.20
C ASN A 118 6.41 7.47 1.12
N LYS A 119 7.17 7.11 2.15
CA LYS A 119 6.61 6.78 3.48
C LYS A 119 6.07 8.01 4.19
N TRP A 120 6.70 9.17 4.04
CA TRP A 120 6.10 10.44 4.47
C TRP A 120 4.79 10.72 3.73
N GLY A 121 4.71 10.35 2.44
CA GLY A 121 3.47 10.37 1.69
C GLY A 121 2.36 9.53 2.33
N ILE A 122 2.69 8.34 2.89
CA ILE A 122 1.72 7.50 3.63
C ILE A 122 1.25 8.21 4.92
N VAL A 123 2.15 8.84 5.66
CA VAL A 123 1.77 9.58 6.88
C VAL A 123 0.81 10.74 6.56
N ASN A 124 1.11 11.50 5.51
CA ASN A 124 0.25 12.59 5.04
C ASN A 124 -1.11 12.05 4.53
N LEU A 125 -1.10 10.95 3.79
CA LEU A 125 -2.33 10.26 3.36
C LEU A 125 -3.19 9.89 4.57
N LEU A 126 -2.61 9.26 5.60
CA LEU A 126 -3.35 8.88 6.79
C LEU A 126 -3.97 10.10 7.47
N GLN A 127 -3.25 11.22 7.57
CA GLN A 127 -3.78 12.46 8.11
C GLN A 127 -4.98 12.98 7.30
N ASP A 128 -4.87 13.01 5.97
CA ASP A 128 -5.93 13.54 5.09
C ASP A 128 -7.15 12.60 5.07
N VAL A 129 -6.93 11.28 4.99
CA VAL A 129 -7.99 10.26 4.98
C VAL A 129 -8.76 10.23 6.30
N TRP A 130 -8.06 10.34 7.45
CA TRP A 130 -8.72 10.32 8.78
C TRP A 130 -9.58 11.56 9.06
N ASN A 131 -9.42 12.63 8.30
CA ASN A 131 -10.24 13.82 8.38
C ASN A 131 -11.58 13.70 7.63
N ASP A 132 -11.76 12.65 6.81
CA ASP A 132 -13.00 12.39 6.08
C ASP A 132 -13.50 10.95 6.32
N PRO A 133 -14.65 10.76 7.05
CA PRO A 133 -15.13 9.43 7.42
C PRO A 133 -15.47 8.52 6.23
N PHE A 134 -15.83 9.09 5.07
CA PHE A 134 -16.11 8.32 3.86
C PHE A 134 -14.81 7.78 3.26
N SER A 135 -13.82 8.64 3.07
CA SER A 135 -12.50 8.28 2.57
C SER A 135 -11.79 7.29 3.50
N GLN A 136 -11.94 7.46 4.83
CA GLN A 136 -11.39 6.54 5.83
C GLN A 136 -11.93 5.13 5.63
N ARG A 137 -13.25 4.96 5.53
CA ARG A 137 -13.86 3.64 5.30
C ARG A 137 -13.38 3.03 3.99
N HIS A 138 -13.43 3.81 2.91
CA HIS A 138 -12.99 3.32 1.60
C HIS A 138 -11.52 2.90 1.60
N PHE A 139 -10.66 3.66 2.24
CA PHE A 139 -9.23 3.31 2.37
C PHE A 139 -9.03 2.05 3.20
N CYS A 140 -9.75 1.89 4.33
CA CYS A 140 -9.69 0.68 5.14
C CYS A 140 -10.16 -0.55 4.36
N ASP A 141 -11.27 -0.46 3.61
CA ASP A 141 -11.77 -1.56 2.78
C ASP A 141 -10.72 -2.02 1.75
N LEU A 142 -9.98 -1.08 1.15
CA LEU A 142 -8.91 -1.39 0.20
C LEU A 142 -7.68 -2.02 0.89
N LEU A 143 -7.32 -1.53 2.07
CA LEU A 143 -6.25 -2.14 2.88
C LEU A 143 -6.60 -3.55 3.31
N ASP A 144 -7.86 -3.80 3.71
CA ASP A 144 -8.32 -5.13 4.11
C ASP A 144 -8.17 -6.15 2.99
N ILE A 145 -8.49 -5.78 1.74
CA ILE A 145 -8.26 -6.62 0.56
C ILE A 145 -6.76 -6.92 0.40
N GLN A 146 -5.90 -5.94 0.58
CA GLN A 146 -4.45 -6.11 0.46
C GLN A 146 -3.89 -7.00 1.57
N PHE A 147 -4.34 -6.80 2.81
CA PHE A 147 -3.90 -7.60 3.94
C PHE A 147 -4.38 -9.05 3.85
N ASP A 148 -5.61 -9.28 3.39
CA ASP A 148 -6.14 -10.64 3.19
C ASP A 148 -5.27 -11.44 2.20
N ARG A 149 -4.81 -10.82 1.11
CA ARG A 149 -3.88 -11.45 0.17
C ARG A 149 -2.54 -11.81 0.83
N TRP A 150 -1.96 -10.92 1.62
CA TRP A 150 -0.70 -11.19 2.32
C TRP A 150 -0.86 -12.27 3.39
N ILE A 151 -1.95 -12.24 4.15
CA ILE A 151 -2.29 -13.28 5.13
C ILE A 151 -2.39 -14.64 4.43
N THR A 152 -3.13 -14.71 3.32
CA THR A 152 -3.26 -15.92 2.50
C THR A 152 -1.91 -16.45 2.01
N VAL A 153 -1.01 -15.58 1.56
CA VAL A 153 0.35 -15.97 1.15
C VAL A 153 1.14 -16.56 2.32
N VAL A 154 1.05 -15.97 3.50
CA VAL A 154 1.71 -16.49 4.71
C VAL A 154 1.14 -17.85 5.10
N GLU A 155 -0.19 -18.00 5.18
CA GLU A 155 -0.87 -19.23 5.53
C GLU A 155 -0.53 -20.38 4.55
N ASN A 156 -0.49 -20.10 3.27
CA ASN A 156 -0.09 -21.08 2.26
C ASN A 156 1.39 -21.45 2.37
N GLY A 157 2.28 -20.49 2.60
CA GLY A 157 3.69 -20.75 2.84
C GLY A 157 3.93 -21.61 4.10
N GLN A 158 3.11 -21.42 5.14
CA GLN A 158 3.09 -22.25 6.34
C GLN A 158 2.59 -23.67 6.04
N ALA A 159 1.48 -23.80 5.29
CA ALA A 159 0.92 -25.10 4.90
C ALA A 159 1.90 -25.93 4.04
N LEU A 160 2.68 -25.28 3.19
CA LEU A 160 3.75 -25.92 2.39
C LEU A 160 5.04 -26.17 3.21
N GLY A 161 5.08 -25.76 4.47
CA GLY A 161 6.22 -25.93 5.35
C GLY A 161 7.41 -25.01 5.00
N TRP A 162 7.22 -23.98 4.21
CA TRP A 162 8.26 -22.99 3.87
C TRP A 162 8.44 -21.94 4.96
N MET A 163 7.35 -21.54 5.60
CA MET A 163 7.33 -20.57 6.69
C MET A 163 7.07 -21.24 8.05
N ASP A 164 7.46 -20.55 9.12
CA ASP A 164 7.21 -21.00 10.49
C ASP A 164 5.70 -21.02 10.79
N ASN A 165 5.15 -22.18 11.07
CA ASN A 165 3.73 -22.38 11.36
C ASN A 165 3.33 -22.06 12.82
N GLU A 166 4.28 -21.70 13.69
CA GLU A 166 4.00 -21.20 15.02
C GLU A 166 3.66 -19.71 15.03
N LEU A 167 3.96 -19.00 13.92
CA LEU A 167 3.66 -17.58 13.76
C LEU A 167 2.20 -17.38 13.33
N ASP A 168 1.47 -16.51 14.03
CA ASP A 168 0.15 -16.06 13.57
C ASP A 168 0.29 -15.20 12.30
N ALA A 169 -0.35 -15.63 11.21
CA ALA A 169 -0.21 -14.99 9.90
C ALA A 169 -0.71 -13.54 9.90
N LYS A 170 -1.78 -13.22 10.65
CA LYS A 170 -2.32 -11.86 10.76
C LYS A 170 -1.39 -10.97 11.56
N ALA A 171 -0.89 -11.47 12.69
CA ALA A 171 0.06 -10.73 13.53
C ALA A 171 1.36 -10.47 12.77
N LEU A 172 1.89 -11.46 12.04
CA LEU A 172 3.08 -11.33 11.22
C LEU A 172 2.90 -10.25 10.13
N THR A 173 1.80 -10.31 9.39
CA THR A 173 1.47 -9.32 8.35
C THR A 173 1.36 -7.91 8.95
N ALA A 174 0.65 -7.74 10.08
CA ALA A 174 0.50 -6.47 10.74
C ALA A 174 1.83 -5.90 11.22
N VAL A 175 2.71 -6.72 11.81
CA VAL A 175 4.03 -6.30 12.30
C VAL A 175 4.93 -5.87 11.13
N ILE A 176 5.00 -6.65 10.05
CA ILE A 176 5.83 -6.34 8.88
C ILE A 176 5.38 -5.02 8.26
N TRP A 177 4.07 -4.85 8.05
CA TRP A 177 3.53 -3.63 7.46
C TRP A 177 3.77 -2.40 8.35
N SER A 178 3.50 -2.52 9.67
CA SER A 178 3.72 -1.44 10.63
C SER A 178 5.19 -1.03 10.71
N ALA A 179 6.10 -2.01 10.69
CA ALA A 179 7.53 -1.75 10.72
C ALA A 179 8.00 -1.03 9.45
N SER A 180 7.46 -1.37 8.27
CA SER A 180 7.80 -0.71 7.02
C SER A 180 7.39 0.77 7.02
N VAL A 181 6.20 1.10 7.54
CA VAL A 181 5.75 2.50 7.72
C VAL A 181 6.54 3.17 8.85
N GLY A 182 6.76 2.48 9.96
CA GLY A 182 7.53 2.98 11.12
C GLY A 182 8.98 3.36 10.81
N GLN A 183 9.53 2.94 9.68
CA GLN A 183 10.85 3.36 9.21
C GLN A 183 10.99 4.89 9.10
N VAL A 184 9.89 5.62 8.86
CA VAL A 184 9.88 7.09 8.88
C VAL A 184 10.41 7.65 10.21
N ILE A 185 10.06 6.99 11.32
CA ILE A 185 10.48 7.42 12.67
C ILE A 185 11.97 7.16 12.88
N THR A 186 12.50 6.07 12.34
CA THR A 186 13.88 5.63 12.54
C THR A 186 14.86 6.20 11.53
N ALA A 187 14.39 6.73 10.40
CA ALA A 187 15.21 7.22 9.30
C ALA A 187 16.20 8.35 9.68
N GLY A 188 15.83 9.15 10.68
CA GLY A 188 16.70 10.22 11.20
C GLY A 188 17.66 9.78 12.33
N SER A 189 17.58 8.50 12.77
CA SER A 189 18.39 8.00 13.87
C SER A 189 19.76 7.54 13.40
N THR A 190 20.81 8.03 14.03
CA THR A 190 22.18 7.52 13.81
C THR A 190 22.42 6.16 14.48
N PHE A 191 21.59 5.79 15.46
CA PHE A 191 21.69 4.52 16.21
C PHE A 191 20.97 3.38 15.52
N LEU A 192 19.88 3.67 14.77
CA LEU A 192 19.03 2.69 14.12
C LEU A 192 19.16 2.73 12.60
N ASN A 193 20.33 3.14 12.10
CA ASN A 193 20.62 3.18 10.68
C ASN A 193 20.93 1.78 10.14
N LEU A 194 19.88 0.97 9.94
CA LEU A 194 19.97 -0.37 9.38
C LEU A 194 19.92 -0.30 7.84
N SER A 195 20.78 -1.07 7.19
CA SER A 195 20.70 -1.26 5.75
C SER A 195 19.47 -2.11 5.37
N PRO A 196 18.92 -1.97 4.16
CA PRO A 196 17.83 -2.83 3.68
C PRO A 196 18.15 -4.32 3.81
N ARG A 197 19.41 -4.70 3.60
CA ARG A 197 19.88 -6.08 3.73
C ARG A 197 19.81 -6.61 5.17
N GLU A 198 20.26 -5.81 6.15
CA GLU A 198 20.20 -6.21 7.57
C GLU A 198 18.76 -6.43 8.02
N VAL A 199 17.84 -5.58 7.58
CA VAL A 199 16.42 -5.71 7.89
C VAL A 199 15.83 -6.94 7.21
N ARG A 200 16.08 -7.15 5.91
CA ARG A 200 15.65 -8.33 5.18
C ARG A 200 16.14 -9.62 5.88
N ASP A 201 17.44 -9.70 6.17
CA ASP A 201 18.04 -10.88 6.78
C ASP A 201 17.46 -11.16 8.18
N PHE A 202 17.11 -10.11 8.92
CA PHE A 202 16.41 -10.22 10.21
C PHE A 202 15.00 -10.81 10.03
N TYR A 203 14.21 -10.28 9.07
CA TYR A 203 12.85 -10.80 8.81
C TYR A 203 12.86 -12.23 8.31
N LEU A 204 13.77 -12.58 7.40
CA LEU A 204 13.89 -13.94 6.90
C LEU A 204 14.19 -14.94 8.02
N LYS A 205 15.00 -14.55 9.02
CA LYS A 205 15.24 -15.38 10.21
C LYS A 205 13.98 -15.60 11.03
N ILE A 206 13.10 -14.60 11.14
CA ILE A 206 11.83 -14.73 11.85
C ILE A 206 10.92 -15.70 11.10
N VAL A 207 10.69 -15.43 9.81
CA VAL A 207 9.63 -16.11 9.04
C VAL A 207 9.97 -17.53 8.62
N ARG A 208 11.27 -17.89 8.51
CA ARG A 208 11.71 -19.27 8.18
C ARG A 208 11.76 -20.20 9.38
N GLY A 209 11.69 -19.66 10.60
CA GLY A 209 11.87 -20.45 11.84
C GLY A 209 13.33 -20.87 12.11
N ARG A 210 13.58 -21.28 13.35
CA ARG A 210 14.95 -21.57 13.82
C ARG A 210 15.57 -22.86 13.23
N GLU A 211 14.76 -23.85 12.88
CA GLU A 211 15.28 -25.16 12.42
C GLU A 211 15.84 -25.16 11.00
N LYS A 212 15.45 -24.19 10.15
CA LYS A 212 15.91 -24.11 8.75
C LYS A 212 17.15 -23.24 8.52
N LEU A 213 17.73 -22.68 9.57
CA LEU A 213 18.84 -21.72 9.48
C LEU A 213 20.24 -22.34 9.68
N GLU A 214 20.35 -23.59 10.08
CA GLU A 214 21.64 -24.25 10.20
C GLU A 214 21.95 -25.01 8.90
N PRO A 215 22.89 -24.53 8.06
CA PRO A 215 23.58 -25.45 7.16
C PRO A 215 24.34 -26.40 8.05
N SER A 216 24.06 -27.70 7.95
CA SER A 216 24.85 -28.73 8.57
C SER A 216 26.32 -28.56 8.15
N THR A 217 27.12 -27.88 8.96
CA THR A 217 28.56 -27.93 8.89
C THR A 217 29.01 -29.20 9.62
N THR A 218 29.19 -30.22 8.87
CA THR A 218 30.13 -31.31 9.15
C THR A 218 31.14 -31.34 8.07
#